data_b666dfedfdfb556c0f0c81462d60474d
#
_entry.id   b666dfedfdfb556c0f0c81462d60474d
#
_cell.length_a   1.000
_cell.length_b   1.000
_cell.length_c   1.000
_cell.angle_alpha   90.00
_cell.angle_beta   90.00
_cell.angle_gamma   90.00
#
_symmetry.space_group_name_H-M   'P 1'
#
loop_
_entity.id
_entity.type
_entity.pdbx_description
1 polymer ?
#
loop_
_entity_poly.entity_id
_entity_poly.type
_entity_poly.pdbx_seq_one_letter_code
_entity_poly.pdbx_strand_id
1 'polypeptide(L)'
;MITPLNVEVRNPFEGTFDGTPLDFDIETDDLHITRTDKPTTEKKAALKLDDYGNVVDWWVVGSDYPVKSHRQFYTAIEREIMNNMDPNHINGVEVETKVARNGRWGLRNYHFPNVSVPIKTREGHETDVALRIVAWSGLDGLTANNYLLGAIDGFCTNGMVFTQAADTDSAYVKVYKRNTKNFNLEIFANHLQNSVELFYKQSEQYRKMALTPLARWKGEKFIESLAMSESKRQGINSLYGQEIIDRGHNVFSLHSALTNYSSHQNPDMFRTRSTKNDVVAETMFKREEEVSKIFTSKAWNELLAA
;
A
#
# COMPACT_ATOMS: atom_id res chain seq x y z
N MET A 1 -36.19 16.94 25.65
CA MET A 1 -35.12 17.32 24.69
C MET A 1 -33.86 16.62 25.18
N ILE A 2 -33.40 15.62 24.45
CA ILE A 2 -32.12 14.94 24.74
C ILE A 2 -31.09 15.77 23.98
N THR A 3 -30.23 16.46 24.73
CA THR A 3 -29.06 17.14 24.15
C THR A 3 -28.18 16.12 23.50
N PRO A 4 -27.84 16.23 22.23
CA PRO A 4 -26.89 15.32 21.63
C PRO A 4 -25.56 15.45 22.38
N LEU A 5 -25.05 14.34 22.91
CA LEU A 5 -23.69 14.26 23.40
C LEU A 5 -22.77 14.67 22.25
N ASN A 6 -22.15 15.85 22.38
CA ASN A 6 -21.01 16.20 21.54
C ASN A 6 -19.88 15.22 21.90
N VAL A 7 -19.83 14.08 21.24
CA VAL A 7 -18.65 13.24 21.24
C VAL A 7 -17.64 14.01 20.39
N GLU A 8 -16.70 14.68 21.03
CA GLU A 8 -15.51 15.18 20.34
C GLU A 8 -14.86 13.98 19.65
N VAL A 9 -14.98 13.92 18.32
CA VAL A 9 -14.29 12.89 17.54
C VAL A 9 -12.81 13.22 17.62
N ARG A 10 -12.10 12.56 18.52
CA ARG A 10 -10.65 12.69 18.66
C ARG A 10 -10.02 12.30 17.31
N ASN A 11 -9.10 13.13 16.82
CA ASN A 11 -8.36 12.84 15.60
C ASN A 11 -7.52 11.56 15.81
N PRO A 12 -7.85 10.42 15.17
CA PRO A 12 -7.13 9.16 15.39
C PRO A 12 -5.71 9.18 14.81
N PHE A 13 -5.37 10.17 13.99
CA PHE A 13 -4.04 10.32 13.39
C PHE A 13 -3.11 11.22 14.21
N GLU A 14 -3.63 11.88 15.26
CA GLU A 14 -2.83 12.76 16.10
C GLU A 14 -1.65 12.01 16.73
N GLY A 15 -0.45 12.58 16.55
CA GLY A 15 0.80 11.99 17.05
C GLY A 15 1.31 10.76 16.30
N THR A 16 0.54 10.19 15.36
CA THR A 16 0.97 8.98 14.64
C THR A 16 2.11 9.21 13.66
N PHE A 17 2.42 10.46 13.34
CA PHE A 17 3.50 10.85 12.45
C PHE A 17 4.77 11.23 13.21
N ASP A 18 4.62 11.70 14.45
CA ASP A 18 5.70 12.25 15.25
C ASP A 18 6.76 11.19 15.60
N GLY A 19 8.03 11.54 15.38
CA GLY A 19 9.17 10.65 15.61
C GLY A 19 9.30 9.48 14.64
N THR A 20 8.45 9.41 13.59
CA THR A 20 8.65 8.43 12.51
C THR A 20 9.87 8.81 11.65
N PRO A 21 10.50 7.87 10.94
CA PRO A 21 11.61 8.17 10.02
C PRO A 21 11.24 9.11 8.86
N LEU A 22 9.96 9.43 8.68
CA LEU A 22 9.44 10.39 7.70
C LEU A 22 9.22 11.78 8.28
N ASP A 23 9.37 11.92 9.60
CA ASP A 23 9.20 13.17 10.34
C ASP A 23 10.52 13.97 10.33
N PHE A 24 10.72 14.72 9.27
CA PHE A 24 11.85 15.64 9.11
C PHE A 24 11.46 16.82 8.21
N ASP A 25 12.12 17.94 8.41
CA ASP A 25 11.94 19.10 7.57
C ASP A 25 12.77 19.00 6.29
N ILE A 26 12.28 19.64 5.24
CA ILE A 26 12.93 19.66 3.93
C ILE A 26 12.92 21.07 3.37
N GLU A 27 14.06 21.50 2.90
CA GLU A 27 14.26 22.77 2.21
C GLU A 27 14.87 22.57 0.84
N THR A 28 14.94 23.62 0.07
CA THR A 28 15.61 23.60 -1.24
C THR A 28 16.61 24.72 -1.35
N ASP A 29 17.73 24.43 -1.99
CA ASP A 29 18.78 25.40 -2.25
C ASP A 29 19.26 25.30 -3.71
N ASP A 30 19.86 26.38 -4.22
CA ASP A 30 20.40 26.42 -5.56
C ASP A 30 21.68 25.60 -5.66
N LEU A 31 21.83 24.89 -6.77
CA LEU A 31 23.08 24.20 -7.10
C LEU A 31 23.98 25.13 -7.92
N HIS A 32 25.19 25.32 -7.45
CA HIS A 32 26.19 26.19 -8.08
C HIS A 32 27.19 25.38 -8.89
N ILE A 33 27.58 25.95 -10.06
CA ILE A 33 28.68 25.42 -10.87
C ILE A 33 30.00 25.90 -10.24
N THR A 34 30.77 24.99 -9.65
CA THR A 34 32.02 25.30 -8.90
C THR A 34 32.99 26.22 -9.62
N ARG A 35 33.08 26.13 -10.97
CA ARG A 35 34.00 26.97 -11.76
C ARG A 35 33.54 28.42 -11.94
N THR A 36 32.24 28.67 -11.88
CA THR A 36 31.67 29.98 -12.20
C THR A 36 30.89 30.59 -11.03
N ASP A 37 30.70 29.83 -9.99
CA ASP A 37 29.84 30.17 -8.84
C ASP A 37 28.44 30.68 -9.27
N LYS A 38 27.94 30.14 -10.38
CA LYS A 38 26.62 30.48 -10.91
C LYS A 38 25.66 29.34 -10.60
N PRO A 39 24.41 29.67 -10.20
CA PRO A 39 23.41 28.66 -9.98
C PRO A 39 23.07 27.93 -11.29
N THR A 40 22.71 26.66 -11.19
CA THR A 40 22.12 25.92 -12.31
C THR A 40 20.67 26.31 -12.48
N THR A 41 20.21 26.44 -13.72
CA THR A 41 18.81 26.80 -14.01
C THR A 41 17.86 25.58 -14.03
N GLU A 42 18.41 24.36 -14.14
CA GLU A 42 17.62 23.13 -14.35
C GLU A 42 17.52 22.25 -13.11
N LYS A 43 18.35 22.47 -12.13
CA LYS A 43 18.47 21.62 -10.92
C LYS A 43 18.61 22.45 -9.66
N LYS A 44 18.09 21.89 -8.56
CA LYS A 44 18.26 22.40 -7.19
C LYS A 44 18.57 21.25 -6.23
N ALA A 45 19.15 21.57 -5.08
CA ALA A 45 19.31 20.65 -3.98
C ALA A 45 18.00 20.59 -3.18
N ALA A 46 17.59 19.38 -2.78
CA ALA A 46 16.65 19.17 -1.70
C ALA A 46 17.44 18.76 -0.46
N LEU A 47 17.24 19.46 0.64
CA LEU A 47 18.01 19.36 1.87
C LEU A 47 17.14 18.75 2.96
N LYS A 48 17.58 17.63 3.53
CA LYS A 48 16.97 17.04 4.73
C LYS A 48 17.58 17.69 5.95
N LEU A 49 16.74 18.23 6.82
CA LEU A 49 17.16 18.90 8.05
C LEU A 49 16.89 18.00 9.27
N ASP A 50 17.71 18.17 10.31
CA ASP A 50 17.44 17.68 11.64
C ASP A 50 16.55 18.67 12.43
N ASP A 51 16.21 18.31 13.68
CA ASP A 51 15.38 19.15 14.57
C ASP A 51 16.03 20.49 14.94
N TYR A 52 17.32 20.67 14.65
CA TYR A 52 18.09 21.89 14.89
C TYR A 52 18.28 22.71 13.60
N GLY A 53 17.75 22.28 12.48
CA GLY A 53 17.90 22.93 11.18
C GLY A 53 19.23 22.64 10.47
N ASN A 54 20.01 21.66 10.93
CA ASN A 54 21.24 21.28 10.24
C ASN A 54 20.94 20.33 9.09
N VAL A 55 21.67 20.47 7.97
CA VAL A 55 21.57 19.57 6.83
C VAL A 55 22.20 18.23 7.18
N VAL A 56 21.40 17.16 7.21
CA VAL A 56 21.84 15.78 7.51
C VAL A 56 21.92 14.89 6.26
N ASP A 57 21.22 15.26 5.20
CA ASP A 57 21.29 14.59 3.88
C ASP A 57 20.82 15.55 2.78
N TRP A 58 21.18 15.27 1.54
CA TRP A 58 20.75 16.06 0.40
C TRP A 58 20.70 15.24 -0.88
N TRP A 59 19.92 15.70 -1.85
CA TRP A 59 19.82 15.09 -3.19
C TRP A 59 19.40 16.13 -4.22
N VAL A 60 19.52 15.78 -5.50
CA VAL A 60 19.26 16.70 -6.61
C VAL A 60 17.91 16.41 -7.20
N VAL A 61 17.10 17.46 -7.38
CA VAL A 61 15.81 17.43 -8.07
C VAL A 61 15.75 18.45 -9.21
N GLY A 62 14.72 18.39 -10.05
CA GLY A 62 14.47 19.42 -11.06
C GLY A 62 14.19 20.77 -10.39
N SER A 63 14.54 21.88 -11.02
CA SER A 63 14.27 23.23 -10.51
C SER A 63 12.78 23.46 -10.24
N ASP A 64 11.92 22.95 -11.11
CA ASP A 64 10.45 23.06 -11.01
C ASP A 64 9.82 21.98 -10.12
N TYR A 65 10.63 21.09 -9.54
CA TYR A 65 10.13 20.02 -8.68
C TYR A 65 9.58 20.60 -7.38
N PRO A 66 8.27 20.46 -7.11
CA PRO A 66 7.68 20.96 -5.88
C PRO A 66 8.06 20.03 -4.73
N VAL A 67 9.02 20.44 -3.94
CA VAL A 67 9.39 19.71 -2.73
C VAL A 67 8.33 19.99 -1.67
N LYS A 68 7.56 18.96 -1.30
CA LYS A 68 6.62 18.97 -0.17
C LYS A 68 7.07 17.93 0.83
N SER A 69 7.11 18.28 2.10
CA SER A 69 7.48 17.31 3.14
C SER A 69 6.50 16.13 3.18
N HIS A 70 6.96 15.00 3.67
CA HIS A 70 6.08 13.86 3.94
C HIS A 70 4.93 14.26 4.87
N ARG A 71 5.23 15.04 5.91
CA ARG A 71 4.21 15.57 6.84
C ARG A 71 3.10 16.32 6.11
N GLN A 72 3.43 17.24 5.21
CA GLN A 72 2.44 17.96 4.43
C GLN A 72 1.56 17.05 3.58
N PHE A 73 2.14 16.03 2.97
CA PHE A 73 1.41 15.06 2.15
C PHE A 73 0.47 14.20 3.00
N TYR A 74 0.98 13.58 4.06
CA TYR A 74 0.17 12.67 4.88
C TYR A 74 -0.89 13.39 5.71
N THR A 75 -0.60 14.59 6.23
CA THR A 75 -1.63 15.42 6.88
C THR A 75 -2.79 15.74 5.93
N ALA A 76 -2.49 15.99 4.65
CA ALA A 76 -3.54 16.20 3.66
C ALA A 76 -4.35 14.93 3.39
N ILE A 77 -3.72 13.75 3.28
CA ILE A 77 -4.39 12.46 3.14
C ILE A 77 -5.29 12.17 4.34
N GLU A 78 -4.79 12.33 5.56
CA GLU A 78 -5.50 12.04 6.80
C GLU A 78 -6.69 12.97 7.01
N ARG A 79 -6.54 14.25 6.65
CA ARG A 79 -7.64 15.19 6.64
C ARG A 79 -8.75 14.77 5.69
N GLU A 80 -8.42 14.31 4.48
CA GLU A 80 -9.44 13.82 3.55
C GLU A 80 -10.11 12.53 4.04
N ILE A 81 -9.37 11.63 4.69
CA ILE A 81 -9.95 10.44 5.35
C ILE A 81 -10.97 10.89 6.40
N MET A 82 -10.61 11.82 7.28
CA MET A 82 -11.52 12.31 8.32
C MET A 82 -12.74 13.04 7.76
N ASN A 83 -12.60 13.75 6.66
CA ASN A 83 -13.69 14.54 6.07
C ASN A 83 -14.67 13.67 5.24
N ASN A 84 -14.23 12.54 4.72
CA ASN A 84 -14.98 11.77 3.72
C ASN A 84 -15.36 10.35 4.15
N MET A 85 -14.93 9.90 5.32
CA MET A 85 -15.32 8.60 5.88
C MET A 85 -16.14 8.78 7.17
N ASP A 86 -17.04 7.83 7.45
CA ASP A 86 -17.82 7.84 8.69
C ASP A 86 -16.87 7.74 9.91
N PRO A 87 -17.05 8.57 10.95
CA PRO A 87 -16.25 8.50 12.18
C PRO A 87 -16.21 7.11 12.83
N ASN A 88 -17.29 6.32 12.73
CA ASN A 88 -17.30 4.96 13.24
C ASN A 88 -16.36 4.03 12.46
N HIS A 89 -16.18 4.27 11.16
CA HIS A 89 -15.25 3.52 10.32
C HIS A 89 -13.79 3.87 10.62
N ILE A 90 -13.53 5.14 10.95
CA ILE A 90 -12.18 5.65 11.22
C ILE A 90 -11.72 5.30 12.65
N ASN A 91 -12.66 5.13 13.57
CA ASN A 91 -12.35 4.81 14.96
C ASN A 91 -11.52 3.52 15.05
N GLY A 92 -10.40 3.56 15.77
CA GLY A 92 -9.49 2.43 15.90
C GLY A 92 -8.61 2.17 14.66
N VAL A 93 -8.52 3.12 13.71
CA VAL A 93 -7.60 2.98 12.58
C VAL A 93 -6.16 2.78 13.07
N GLU A 94 -5.50 1.80 12.49
CA GLU A 94 -4.09 1.49 12.74
C GLU A 94 -3.24 2.03 11.60
N VAL A 95 -2.11 2.66 11.95
CA VAL A 95 -1.23 3.28 10.96
C VAL A 95 0.17 2.69 11.04
N GLU A 96 0.60 2.04 9.95
CA GLU A 96 1.97 1.54 9.80
C GLU A 96 2.74 2.47 8.84
N THR A 97 3.96 2.87 9.25
CA THR A 97 4.85 3.69 8.42
C THR A 97 6.05 2.88 7.97
N LYS A 98 6.32 2.87 6.66
CA LYS A 98 7.51 2.25 6.05
C LYS A 98 8.31 3.30 5.30
N VAL A 99 9.63 3.14 5.31
CA VAL A 99 10.53 4.08 4.65
C VAL A 99 11.54 3.35 3.77
N ALA A 100 12.01 4.05 2.74
CA ALA A 100 13.13 3.62 1.91
C ALA A 100 13.97 4.83 1.47
N ARG A 101 15.15 4.56 0.90
CA ARG A 101 16.03 5.59 0.32
C ARG A 101 16.38 6.70 1.31
N ASN A 102 16.70 6.32 2.55
CA ASN A 102 17.05 7.26 3.62
C ASN A 102 15.96 8.31 3.91
N GLY A 103 14.68 7.91 3.84
CA GLY A 103 13.55 8.79 4.04
C GLY A 103 13.07 9.54 2.78
N ARG A 104 13.73 9.39 1.62
CA ARG A 104 13.29 10.04 0.37
C ARG A 104 12.05 9.40 -0.25
N TRP A 105 11.68 8.23 0.23
CA TRP A 105 10.45 7.52 -0.10
C TRP A 105 9.78 7.05 1.18
N GLY A 106 8.51 7.30 1.30
CA GLY A 106 7.70 6.92 2.44
C GLY A 106 6.37 6.31 2.03
N LEU A 107 5.88 5.38 2.85
CA LEU A 107 4.58 4.76 2.70
C LEU A 107 3.88 4.74 4.07
N ARG A 108 2.61 5.15 4.10
CA ARG A 108 1.73 4.93 5.24
C ARG A 108 0.58 4.00 4.83
N ASN A 109 0.37 3.01 5.65
CA ASN A 109 -0.66 2.00 5.51
C ASN A 109 -1.70 2.24 6.62
N TYR A 110 -2.92 2.53 6.22
CA TYR A 110 -4.05 2.79 7.11
C TYR A 110 -4.96 1.56 7.08
N HIS A 111 -5.09 0.88 8.20
CA HIS A 111 -5.92 -0.29 8.38
C HIS A 111 -7.16 0.10 9.19
N PHE A 112 -8.35 -0.23 8.69
CA PHE A 112 -9.64 0.14 9.26
C PHE A 112 -10.35 -1.11 9.81
N PRO A 113 -10.08 -1.53 11.06
CA PRO A 113 -10.64 -2.77 11.62
C PRO A 113 -12.16 -2.73 11.72
N ASN A 114 -12.76 -1.54 11.90
CA ASN A 114 -14.21 -1.35 11.95
C ASN A 114 -14.91 -1.44 10.58
N VAL A 115 -14.15 -1.57 9.48
CA VAL A 115 -14.67 -1.85 8.14
C VAL A 115 -14.14 -3.21 7.73
N SER A 116 -14.71 -4.27 8.29
CA SER A 116 -14.27 -5.64 8.06
C SER A 116 -15.41 -6.59 7.74
N VAL A 117 -15.08 -7.72 7.13
CA VAL A 117 -16.00 -8.81 6.84
C VAL A 117 -15.35 -10.14 7.15
N PRO A 118 -16.09 -11.09 7.79
CA PRO A 118 -15.62 -12.44 7.97
C PRO A 118 -15.66 -13.22 6.66
N ILE A 119 -14.59 -13.93 6.36
CA ILE A 119 -14.46 -14.84 5.23
C ILE A 119 -14.28 -16.26 5.76
N LYS A 120 -15.28 -17.08 5.55
CA LYS A 120 -15.27 -18.50 5.93
C LYS A 120 -14.51 -19.29 4.85
N THR A 121 -13.36 -19.85 5.16
CA THR A 121 -12.49 -20.51 4.19
C THR A 121 -12.63 -22.03 4.22
N ARG A 122 -12.91 -22.63 5.37
CA ARG A 122 -13.25 -24.04 5.57
C ARG A 122 -14.07 -24.19 6.85
N GLU A 123 -14.54 -25.39 7.13
CA GLU A 123 -15.23 -25.69 8.39
C GLU A 123 -14.31 -25.40 9.59
N GLY A 124 -14.83 -24.59 10.53
CA GLY A 124 -14.09 -24.19 11.74
C GLY A 124 -12.98 -23.17 11.53
N HIS A 125 -12.83 -22.61 10.34
CA HIS A 125 -11.84 -21.56 10.05
C HIS A 125 -12.48 -20.34 9.37
N GLU A 126 -12.31 -19.19 10.00
CA GLU A 126 -12.78 -17.89 9.51
C GLU A 126 -11.66 -16.86 9.65
N THR A 127 -11.55 -15.93 8.76
CA THR A 127 -10.62 -14.79 8.82
C THR A 127 -11.37 -13.50 8.58
N ASP A 128 -11.03 -12.44 9.32
CA ASP A 128 -11.54 -11.11 9.07
C ASP A 128 -10.70 -10.41 8.02
N VAL A 129 -11.36 -9.93 6.98
CA VAL A 129 -10.74 -9.09 5.97
C VAL A 129 -11.23 -7.68 6.17
N ALA A 130 -10.33 -6.72 6.34
CA ALA A 130 -10.64 -5.32 6.62
C ALA A 130 -10.19 -4.37 5.52
N LEU A 131 -10.82 -3.19 5.44
CA LEU A 131 -10.45 -2.13 4.51
C LEU A 131 -9.02 -1.65 4.81
N ARG A 132 -8.24 -1.40 3.75
CA ARG A 132 -6.89 -0.86 3.79
C ARG A 132 -6.76 0.30 2.80
N ILE A 133 -6.14 1.39 3.23
CA ILE A 133 -5.69 2.48 2.36
C ILE A 133 -4.18 2.57 2.47
N VAL A 134 -3.49 2.61 1.33
CA VAL A 134 -2.03 2.79 1.29
C VAL A 134 -1.74 4.09 0.56
N ALA A 135 -1.02 5.00 1.18
CA ALA A 135 -0.53 6.22 0.55
C ALA A 135 1.00 6.23 0.58
N TRP A 136 1.62 6.67 -0.51
CA TRP A 136 3.08 6.83 -0.55
C TRP A 136 3.49 8.13 -1.20
N SER A 137 4.61 8.65 -0.75
CA SER A 137 5.20 9.85 -1.28
C SER A 137 6.70 9.70 -1.54
N GLY A 138 7.17 10.38 -2.57
CA GLY A 138 8.59 10.46 -2.92
C GLY A 138 9.07 11.90 -2.93
N LEU A 139 10.28 12.11 -2.41
CA LEU A 139 10.94 13.41 -2.38
C LEU A 139 12.12 13.49 -3.36
N ASP A 140 12.45 12.36 -4.02
CA ASP A 140 13.62 12.20 -4.88
C ASP A 140 13.39 12.59 -6.35
N GLY A 141 12.19 13.05 -6.70
CA GLY A 141 11.82 13.35 -8.08
C GLY A 141 11.64 12.12 -8.98
N LEU A 142 11.82 10.91 -8.43
CA LEU A 142 11.70 9.64 -9.15
C LEU A 142 10.37 8.94 -8.89
N THR A 143 9.80 9.16 -7.70
CA THR A 143 8.56 8.52 -7.25
C THR A 143 7.42 9.53 -7.23
N ALA A 144 6.31 9.19 -7.86
CA ALA A 144 5.08 9.98 -7.75
C ALA A 144 4.41 9.77 -6.41
N ASN A 145 3.81 10.82 -5.85
CA ASN A 145 2.86 10.68 -4.75
C ASN A 145 1.62 9.93 -5.25
N ASN A 146 1.14 8.99 -4.45
CA ASN A 146 0.06 8.13 -4.90
C ASN A 146 -0.66 7.48 -3.72
N TYR A 147 -1.77 6.82 -3.99
CA TYR A 147 -2.50 5.99 -3.04
C TYR A 147 -3.14 4.78 -3.73
N LEU A 148 -3.54 3.80 -2.95
CA LEU A 148 -4.40 2.70 -3.38
C LEU A 148 -5.42 2.38 -2.28
N LEU A 149 -6.57 1.87 -2.69
CA LEU A 149 -7.54 1.22 -1.83
C LEU A 149 -7.36 -0.28 -1.95
N GLY A 150 -7.47 -0.98 -0.84
CA GLY A 150 -7.26 -2.42 -0.79
C GLY A 150 -7.93 -3.04 0.43
N ALA A 151 -7.55 -4.26 0.72
CA ALA A 151 -7.95 -4.97 1.92
C ALA A 151 -6.72 -5.54 2.63
N ILE A 152 -6.88 -5.93 3.88
CA ILE A 152 -5.90 -6.65 4.67
C ILE A 152 -6.58 -7.84 5.33
N ASP A 153 -5.93 -9.00 5.26
CA ASP A 153 -6.36 -10.20 5.95
C ASP A 153 -5.85 -10.16 7.39
N GLY A 154 -6.77 -10.13 8.36
CA GLY A 154 -6.45 -10.01 9.77
C GLY A 154 -5.70 -11.21 10.36
N PHE A 155 -5.83 -12.41 9.76
CA PHE A 155 -5.13 -13.60 10.24
C PHE A 155 -3.64 -13.60 9.88
N CYS A 156 -3.30 -13.24 8.63
CA CYS A 156 -1.92 -13.26 8.13
C CYS A 156 -1.34 -11.86 7.91
N THR A 157 -2.09 -10.80 8.20
CA THR A 157 -1.72 -9.40 7.89
C THR A 157 -1.32 -9.17 6.43
N ASN A 158 -1.81 -10.02 5.52
CA ASN A 158 -1.55 -9.95 4.09
C ASN A 158 -2.30 -8.77 3.47
N GLY A 159 -1.57 -7.85 2.88
CA GLY A 159 -2.17 -6.76 2.11
C GLY A 159 -2.76 -7.29 0.80
N MET A 160 -4.03 -6.99 0.56
CA MET A 160 -4.74 -7.35 -0.66
C MET A 160 -5.10 -6.08 -1.42
N VAL A 161 -4.89 -6.07 -2.73
CA VAL A 161 -5.26 -4.97 -3.61
C VAL A 161 -6.62 -5.25 -4.22
N PHE A 162 -7.48 -4.24 -4.29
CA PHE A 162 -8.74 -4.39 -5.02
C PHE A 162 -8.47 -4.60 -6.51
N THR A 163 -8.94 -5.71 -7.02
CA THR A 163 -8.89 -6.02 -8.44
C THR A 163 -10.30 -5.91 -9.00
N GLN A 164 -10.58 -4.90 -9.82
CA GLN A 164 -11.80 -4.94 -10.62
C GLN A 164 -11.57 -5.67 -11.94
N ALA A 165 -12.52 -6.54 -12.28
CA ALA A 165 -12.71 -6.98 -13.65
C ALA A 165 -13.09 -5.77 -14.52
N ALA A 166 -12.41 -5.65 -15.59
CA ALA A 166 -12.48 -4.85 -16.82
C ALA A 166 -13.61 -3.83 -17.10
N ASP A 167 -14.39 -3.36 -16.15
CA ASP A 167 -15.39 -2.31 -16.37
C ASP A 167 -15.11 -1.08 -15.49
N THR A 168 -14.53 -0.12 -16.11
CA THR A 168 -14.53 1.35 -16.03
C THR A 168 -14.37 2.10 -14.68
N ASP A 169 -14.55 1.52 -13.52
CA ASP A 169 -14.28 2.18 -12.22
C ASP A 169 -13.28 1.38 -11.39
N SER A 170 -12.01 1.43 -11.83
CA SER A 170 -10.95 0.71 -11.12
C SER A 170 -10.69 1.32 -9.75
N ALA A 171 -10.86 0.54 -8.69
CA ALA A 171 -10.40 0.86 -7.34
C ALA A 171 -8.87 1.01 -7.23
N TYR A 172 -8.14 0.64 -8.28
CA TYR A 172 -6.73 0.89 -8.45
C TYR A 172 -6.52 2.21 -9.20
N VAL A 173 -6.58 3.31 -8.48
CA VAL A 173 -6.27 4.61 -9.08
C VAL A 173 -4.79 4.86 -8.99
N LYS A 174 -4.06 4.42 -10.01
CA LYS A 174 -2.70 4.85 -10.22
C LYS A 174 -2.74 6.27 -10.78
N VAL A 175 -2.73 7.27 -9.90
CA VAL A 175 -2.57 8.66 -10.32
C VAL A 175 -1.12 8.85 -10.76
N TYR A 176 -0.86 8.64 -12.04
CA TYR A 176 0.43 8.92 -12.67
C TYR A 176 0.67 10.43 -12.74
N LYS A 177 1.08 11.04 -11.65
CA LYS A 177 1.73 12.36 -11.74
C LYS A 177 2.88 12.37 -10.76
N ARG A 178 4.10 12.39 -11.30
CA ARG A 178 5.30 12.75 -10.57
C ARG A 178 4.94 13.92 -9.66
N ASN A 179 5.45 13.93 -8.44
CA ASN A 179 5.24 14.91 -7.38
C ASN A 179 5.01 16.34 -7.92
N THR A 180 3.94 16.50 -8.67
CA THR A 180 3.56 17.72 -9.36
C THR A 180 2.65 18.51 -8.45
N LYS A 181 2.58 19.79 -8.67
CA LYS A 181 1.83 20.81 -7.93
C LYS A 181 0.40 20.41 -7.52
N ASN A 182 -0.12 19.32 -8.10
CA ASN A 182 -1.50 18.88 -7.95
C ASN A 182 -1.58 17.36 -7.77
N PHE A 183 -1.15 16.84 -6.59
CA PHE A 183 -1.79 15.62 -6.12
C PHE A 183 -3.28 15.94 -6.01
N ASN A 184 -4.13 15.25 -6.76
CA ASN A 184 -5.54 15.62 -6.83
C ASN A 184 -6.29 15.02 -5.62
N LEU A 185 -6.31 15.80 -4.53
CA LEU A 185 -7.04 15.46 -3.32
C LEU A 185 -8.54 15.28 -3.56
N GLU A 186 -9.13 15.99 -4.52
CA GLU A 186 -10.54 15.87 -4.86
C GLU A 186 -10.86 14.47 -5.43
N ILE A 187 -10.01 13.94 -6.32
CA ILE A 187 -10.16 12.56 -6.81
C ILE A 187 -10.01 11.58 -5.64
N PHE A 188 -9.04 11.79 -4.75
CA PHE A 188 -8.88 10.95 -3.58
C PHE A 188 -10.11 11.00 -2.67
N ALA A 189 -10.64 12.18 -2.36
CA ALA A 189 -11.85 12.37 -1.58
C ALA A 189 -13.06 11.63 -2.18
N ASN A 190 -13.28 11.74 -3.50
CA ASN A 190 -14.34 11.04 -4.20
C ASN A 190 -14.19 9.51 -4.10
N HIS A 191 -12.94 8.99 -4.15
CA HIS A 191 -12.71 7.56 -3.96
C HIS A 191 -12.93 7.12 -2.51
N LEU A 192 -12.61 7.96 -1.53
CA LEU A 192 -12.87 7.67 -0.12
C LEU A 192 -14.35 7.52 0.17
N GLN A 193 -15.21 8.40 -0.39
CA GLN A 193 -16.66 8.34 -0.22
C GLN A 193 -17.25 6.99 -0.67
N ASN A 194 -16.65 6.37 -1.68
CA ASN A 194 -17.08 5.08 -2.22
C ASN A 194 -16.26 3.89 -1.69
N SER A 195 -15.23 4.15 -0.88
CA SER A 195 -14.25 3.12 -0.50
C SER A 195 -14.86 1.95 0.28
N VAL A 196 -15.79 2.25 1.18
CA VAL A 196 -16.47 1.24 2.01
C VAL A 196 -17.39 0.37 1.15
N GLU A 197 -18.16 0.98 0.24
CA GLU A 197 -19.01 0.23 -0.69
C GLU A 197 -18.18 -0.66 -1.61
N LEU A 198 -17.11 -0.12 -2.18
CA LEU A 198 -16.15 -0.87 -3.00
C LEU A 198 -15.52 -2.01 -2.23
N PHE A 199 -15.18 -1.81 -0.96
CA PHE A 199 -14.65 -2.85 -0.09
C PHE A 199 -15.67 -3.99 0.10
N TYR A 200 -16.91 -3.68 0.43
CA TYR A 200 -17.94 -4.72 0.58
C TYR A 200 -18.20 -5.47 -0.73
N LYS A 201 -18.24 -4.78 -1.86
CA LYS A 201 -18.37 -5.40 -3.18
C LYS A 201 -17.19 -6.33 -3.50
N GLN A 202 -15.98 -5.93 -3.17
CA GLN A 202 -14.77 -6.74 -3.34
C GLN A 202 -14.75 -7.94 -2.39
N SER A 203 -15.23 -7.80 -1.17
CA SER A 203 -15.29 -8.89 -0.20
C SER A 203 -16.19 -10.04 -0.63
N GLU A 204 -17.19 -9.79 -1.46
CA GLU A 204 -17.98 -10.86 -2.09
C GLU A 204 -17.12 -11.71 -3.05
N GLN A 205 -16.14 -11.12 -3.72
CA GLN A 205 -15.20 -11.89 -4.54
C GLN A 205 -14.29 -12.76 -3.65
N TYR A 206 -13.85 -12.29 -2.49
CA TYR A 206 -13.09 -13.10 -1.55
C TYR A 206 -13.93 -14.28 -1.02
N ARG A 207 -15.21 -14.05 -0.69
CA ARG A 207 -16.15 -15.12 -0.35
C ARG A 207 -16.28 -16.14 -1.47
N LYS A 208 -16.45 -15.68 -2.70
CA LYS A 208 -16.50 -16.54 -3.89
C LYS A 208 -15.23 -17.37 -4.04
N MET A 209 -14.05 -16.77 -3.87
CA MET A 209 -12.77 -17.49 -3.91
C MET A 209 -12.69 -18.57 -2.82
N ALA A 210 -13.14 -18.27 -1.60
CA ALA A 210 -13.17 -19.23 -0.49
C ALA A 210 -14.12 -20.41 -0.75
N LEU A 211 -15.22 -20.19 -1.46
CA LEU A 211 -16.20 -21.21 -1.85
C LEU A 211 -15.81 -21.97 -3.14
N THR A 212 -14.84 -21.48 -3.91
CA THR A 212 -14.42 -22.11 -5.16
C THR A 212 -13.33 -23.17 -4.87
N PRO A 213 -13.65 -24.49 -5.01
CA PRO A 213 -12.67 -25.52 -4.76
C PRO A 213 -11.51 -25.46 -5.76
N LEU A 214 -10.28 -25.64 -5.26
CA LEU A 214 -9.09 -25.69 -6.09
C LEU A 214 -8.22 -26.88 -5.70
N ALA A 215 -8.14 -27.87 -6.58
CA ALA A 215 -7.22 -28.99 -6.36
C ALA A 215 -5.76 -28.48 -6.31
N ARG A 216 -4.98 -28.96 -5.36
CA ARG A 216 -3.59 -28.53 -5.11
C ARG A 216 -2.76 -28.46 -6.39
N TRP A 217 -2.79 -29.52 -7.22
CA TRP A 217 -2.00 -29.58 -8.46
C TRP A 217 -2.39 -28.48 -9.48
N LYS A 218 -3.66 -28.02 -9.49
CA LYS A 218 -4.09 -26.91 -10.35
C LYS A 218 -3.49 -25.58 -9.90
N GLY A 219 -3.45 -25.33 -8.58
CA GLY A 219 -2.82 -24.15 -8.01
C GLY A 219 -1.30 -24.15 -8.25
N GLU A 220 -0.63 -25.30 -8.04
CA GLU A 220 0.78 -25.46 -8.33
C GLU A 220 1.09 -25.20 -9.82
N LYS A 221 0.29 -25.76 -10.73
CA LYS A 221 0.43 -25.51 -12.18
C LYS A 221 0.22 -24.02 -12.54
N PHE A 222 -0.72 -23.35 -11.87
CA PHE A 222 -0.91 -21.91 -12.03
C PHE A 222 0.35 -21.15 -11.61
N ILE A 223 0.91 -21.44 -10.43
CA ILE A 223 2.14 -20.81 -9.94
C ILE A 223 3.31 -21.04 -10.90
N GLU A 224 3.46 -22.27 -11.43
CA GLU A 224 4.48 -22.60 -12.41
C GLU A 224 4.36 -21.78 -13.70
N SER A 225 3.15 -21.41 -14.10
CA SER A 225 2.88 -20.60 -15.30
C SER A 225 3.22 -19.13 -15.15
N LEU A 226 3.48 -18.64 -13.92
CA LEU A 226 3.76 -17.23 -13.67
C LEU A 226 5.12 -16.81 -14.26
N ALA A 227 5.17 -15.62 -14.85
CA ALA A 227 6.39 -15.02 -15.41
C ALA A 227 7.33 -14.52 -14.30
N MET A 228 7.72 -15.43 -13.40
CA MET A 228 8.59 -15.20 -12.25
C MET A 228 9.80 -16.13 -12.28
N SER A 229 10.86 -15.78 -11.54
CA SER A 229 11.99 -16.71 -11.37
C SER A 229 11.56 -18.00 -10.66
N GLU A 230 12.28 -19.09 -10.92
CA GLU A 230 12.01 -20.37 -10.31
C GLU A 230 12.01 -20.31 -8.77
N SER A 231 12.98 -19.60 -8.18
CA SER A 231 13.06 -19.42 -6.73
C SER A 231 11.82 -18.73 -6.16
N LYS A 232 11.25 -17.71 -6.86
CA LYS A 232 10.01 -17.08 -6.44
C LYS A 232 8.82 -18.04 -6.50
N ARG A 233 8.69 -18.79 -7.60
CA ARG A 233 7.63 -19.79 -7.76
C ARG A 233 7.69 -20.88 -6.70
N GLN A 234 8.88 -21.39 -6.39
CA GLN A 234 9.09 -22.37 -5.31
C GLN A 234 8.68 -21.80 -3.94
N GLY A 235 9.05 -20.55 -3.63
CA GLY A 235 8.63 -19.88 -2.41
C GLY A 235 7.12 -19.70 -2.32
N ILE A 236 6.46 -19.28 -3.40
CA ILE A 236 5.00 -19.14 -3.46
C ILE A 236 4.32 -20.52 -3.32
N ASN A 237 4.86 -21.58 -3.92
CA ASN A 237 4.36 -22.94 -3.75
C ASN A 237 4.45 -23.43 -2.30
N SER A 238 5.53 -23.10 -1.60
CA SER A 238 5.67 -23.42 -0.17
C SER A 238 4.60 -22.70 0.65
N LEU A 239 4.38 -21.39 0.41
CA LEU A 239 3.32 -20.61 1.05
C LEU A 239 1.94 -21.20 0.73
N TYR A 240 1.68 -21.56 -0.52
CA TYR A 240 0.42 -22.18 -0.94
C TYR A 240 0.15 -23.49 -0.21
N GLY A 241 1.18 -24.31 0.00
CA GLY A 241 1.07 -25.52 0.81
C GLY A 241 0.65 -25.24 2.26
N GLN A 242 1.15 -24.16 2.87
CA GLN A 242 0.75 -23.72 4.22
C GLN A 242 -0.68 -23.19 4.23
N GLU A 243 -1.04 -22.32 3.30
CA GLU A 243 -2.38 -21.74 3.21
C GLU A 243 -3.47 -22.81 2.97
N ILE A 244 -3.16 -23.90 2.24
CA ILE A 244 -4.08 -25.03 2.08
C ILE A 244 -4.35 -25.72 3.44
N ILE A 245 -3.34 -25.86 4.27
CA ILE A 245 -3.50 -26.48 5.61
C ILE A 245 -4.41 -25.59 6.47
N ASP A 246 -4.22 -24.28 6.41
CA ASP A 246 -4.94 -23.34 7.25
C ASP A 246 -6.35 -23.04 6.72
N ARG A 247 -6.52 -22.88 5.41
CA ARG A 247 -7.74 -22.35 4.76
C ARG A 247 -8.46 -23.34 3.86
N GLY A 248 -7.89 -24.53 3.63
CA GLY A 248 -8.45 -25.59 2.78
C GLY A 248 -8.10 -25.44 1.29
N HIS A 249 -8.61 -26.39 0.50
CA HIS A 249 -8.38 -26.51 -0.95
C HIS A 249 -9.32 -25.58 -1.75
N ASN A 250 -9.05 -24.30 -1.77
CA ASN A 250 -9.87 -23.29 -2.46
C ASN A 250 -9.00 -22.22 -3.14
N VAL A 251 -9.62 -21.37 -3.96
CA VAL A 251 -8.92 -20.29 -4.68
C VAL A 251 -8.43 -19.21 -3.71
N PHE A 252 -9.10 -19.00 -2.56
CA PHE A 252 -8.66 -18.04 -1.56
C PHE A 252 -7.31 -18.42 -0.95
N SER A 253 -7.01 -19.72 -0.76
CA SER A 253 -5.70 -20.18 -0.30
C SER A 253 -4.58 -19.82 -1.29
N LEU A 254 -4.83 -19.92 -2.59
CA LEU A 254 -3.87 -19.48 -3.60
C LEU A 254 -3.72 -17.95 -3.62
N HIS A 255 -4.81 -17.22 -3.48
CA HIS A 255 -4.80 -15.77 -3.34
C HIS A 255 -3.98 -15.35 -2.11
N SER A 256 -4.22 -15.96 -0.95
CA SER A 256 -3.47 -15.71 0.28
C SER A 256 -1.98 -16.00 0.15
N ALA A 257 -1.58 -17.06 -0.54
CA ALA A 257 -0.18 -17.38 -0.78
C ALA A 257 0.52 -16.28 -1.62
N LEU A 258 -0.15 -15.77 -2.64
CA LEU A 258 0.36 -14.68 -3.49
C LEU A 258 0.48 -13.36 -2.71
N THR A 259 -0.53 -13.03 -1.89
CA THR A 259 -0.51 -11.82 -1.08
C THR A 259 0.46 -11.92 0.09
N ASN A 260 0.65 -13.10 0.67
CA ASN A 260 1.70 -13.36 1.66
C ASN A 260 3.10 -13.11 1.06
N TYR A 261 3.36 -13.62 -0.15
CA TYR A 261 4.61 -13.33 -0.87
C TYR A 261 4.86 -11.83 -1.04
N SER A 262 3.83 -11.03 -1.30
CA SER A 262 4.01 -9.59 -1.52
C SER A 262 4.14 -8.79 -0.23
N SER A 263 3.48 -9.21 0.85
CA SER A 263 3.32 -8.43 2.07
C SER A 263 4.36 -8.72 3.14
N HIS A 264 4.97 -9.91 3.12
CA HIS A 264 5.91 -10.32 4.16
C HIS A 264 7.34 -10.45 3.64
N GLN A 265 8.26 -9.99 4.46
CA GLN A 265 9.66 -10.26 4.25
C GLN A 265 9.96 -11.67 4.77
N ASN A 266 10.19 -12.61 3.86
CA ASN A 266 10.77 -13.89 4.22
C ASN A 266 12.19 -13.96 3.66
N PRO A 267 13.23 -13.66 4.46
CA PRO A 267 14.62 -13.66 4.00
C PRO A 267 15.09 -15.05 3.55
N ASP A 268 14.52 -16.12 4.10
CA ASP A 268 14.92 -17.49 3.78
C ASP A 268 14.33 -17.95 2.45
N MET A 269 13.12 -17.51 2.12
CA MET A 269 12.45 -17.87 0.85
C MET A 269 12.76 -16.90 -0.29
N PHE A 270 12.96 -15.61 0.03
CA PHE A 270 13.09 -14.56 -0.97
C PHE A 270 14.33 -13.72 -0.68
N ARG A 271 15.49 -14.21 -1.12
CA ARG A 271 16.76 -13.46 -1.00
C ARG A 271 16.59 -12.05 -1.59
N THR A 272 16.47 -11.07 -0.74
CA THR A 272 16.67 -9.67 -1.13
C THR A 272 18.17 -9.42 -1.16
N ARG A 273 18.68 -8.75 -2.19
CA ARG A 273 20.11 -8.41 -2.32
C ARG A 273 20.59 -7.45 -1.21
N SER A 274 19.69 -6.90 -0.44
CA SER A 274 20.01 -5.98 0.65
C SER A 274 19.15 -6.28 1.86
N THR A 275 19.80 -6.46 3.00
CA THR A 275 19.17 -6.59 4.33
C THR A 275 18.92 -5.22 4.97
N LYS A 276 19.19 -4.11 4.26
CA LYS A 276 18.90 -2.77 4.77
C LYS A 276 17.40 -2.52 4.70
N ASN A 277 16.80 -2.13 5.82
CA ASN A 277 15.38 -1.82 5.96
C ASN A 277 14.85 -0.89 4.85
N ASP A 278 15.68 0.03 4.38
CA ASP A 278 15.35 0.99 3.30
C ASP A 278 14.97 0.37 1.96
N VAL A 279 15.50 -0.82 1.65
CA VAL A 279 15.24 -1.49 0.36
C VAL A 279 14.06 -2.46 0.48
N VAL A 280 13.78 -2.93 1.67
CA VAL A 280 12.74 -3.92 1.95
C VAL A 280 11.36 -3.38 1.64
N ALA A 281 11.03 -2.20 2.16
CA ALA A 281 9.72 -1.58 1.98
C ALA A 281 9.41 -1.33 0.49
N GLU A 282 10.38 -0.82 -0.27
CA GLU A 282 10.23 -0.62 -1.72
C GLU A 282 10.09 -1.96 -2.48
N THR A 283 10.81 -2.99 -2.05
CA THR A 283 10.73 -4.32 -2.66
C THR A 283 9.36 -4.95 -2.41
N MET A 284 8.84 -4.86 -1.20
CA MET A 284 7.50 -5.36 -0.86
C MET A 284 6.43 -4.64 -1.69
N PHE A 285 6.52 -3.32 -1.79
CA PHE A 285 5.59 -2.55 -2.61
C PHE A 285 5.63 -2.95 -4.09
N LYS A 286 6.81 -3.16 -4.68
CA LYS A 286 6.95 -3.67 -6.05
C LYS A 286 6.36 -5.08 -6.22
N ARG A 287 6.44 -5.92 -5.19
CA ARG A 287 5.79 -7.24 -5.19
C ARG A 287 4.27 -7.13 -5.14
N GLU A 288 3.72 -6.19 -4.37
CA GLU A 288 2.28 -5.92 -4.39
C GLU A 288 1.81 -5.52 -5.79
N GLU A 289 2.57 -4.67 -6.50
CA GLU A 289 2.28 -4.33 -7.90
C GLU A 289 2.39 -5.54 -8.85
N GLU A 290 3.36 -6.44 -8.63
CA GLU A 290 3.54 -7.67 -9.40
C GLU A 290 2.34 -8.61 -9.20
N VAL A 291 1.92 -8.81 -7.96
CA VAL A 291 0.79 -9.69 -7.59
C VAL A 291 -0.55 -9.11 -8.06
N SER A 292 -0.74 -7.79 -7.98
CA SER A 292 -1.97 -7.16 -8.49
C SER A 292 -2.19 -7.41 -9.99
N LYS A 293 -1.11 -7.45 -10.77
CA LYS A 293 -1.16 -7.79 -12.21
C LYS A 293 -1.57 -9.25 -12.45
N ILE A 294 -1.17 -10.17 -11.54
CA ILE A 294 -1.59 -11.57 -11.62
C ILE A 294 -3.11 -11.64 -11.45
N PHE A 295 -3.68 -10.97 -10.47
CA PHE A 295 -5.12 -10.99 -10.18
C PHE A 295 -5.99 -10.33 -11.28
N THR A 296 -5.41 -9.51 -12.14
CA THR A 296 -6.09 -8.95 -13.32
C THR A 296 -5.84 -9.76 -14.60
N SER A 297 -5.05 -10.82 -14.53
CA SER A 297 -4.71 -11.63 -15.70
C SER A 297 -5.86 -12.52 -16.17
N LYS A 298 -5.84 -12.84 -17.48
CA LYS A 298 -6.79 -13.79 -18.06
C LYS A 298 -6.74 -15.16 -17.37
N ALA A 299 -5.54 -15.65 -17.07
CA ALA A 299 -5.34 -16.95 -16.42
C ALA A 299 -5.96 -17.00 -15.02
N TRP A 300 -5.87 -15.91 -14.25
CA TRP A 300 -6.55 -15.80 -12.95
C TRP A 300 -8.07 -15.81 -13.09
N ASN A 301 -8.60 -15.07 -14.03
CA ASN A 301 -10.05 -15.02 -14.28
C ASN A 301 -10.61 -16.37 -14.75
N GLU A 302 -9.86 -17.11 -15.56
CA GLU A 302 -10.20 -18.49 -15.96
C GLU A 302 -10.23 -19.44 -14.77
N LEU A 303 -9.31 -19.28 -13.82
CA LEU A 303 -9.26 -20.07 -12.59
C LEU A 303 -10.45 -19.78 -11.65
N LEU A 304 -10.94 -18.53 -11.62
CA LEU A 304 -12.14 -18.15 -10.86
C LEU A 304 -13.45 -18.61 -11.49
N ALA A 305 -13.44 -18.91 -12.79
CA ALA A 305 -14.62 -19.35 -13.55
C ALA A 305 -14.76 -20.88 -13.62
N ALA A 306 -13.70 -21.64 -13.25
CA ALA A 306 -13.63 -23.10 -13.31
C ALA A 306 -14.16 -23.78 -12.05
#